data_34e8246b2fd2f59764c9f105fa7d579e
#
_entry.id   34e8246b2fd2f59764c9f105fa7d579e
#
_cell.length_a   1.000
_cell.length_b   1.000
_cell.length_c   1.000
_cell.angle_alpha   90.00
_cell.angle_beta   90.00
_cell.angle_gamma   90.00
#
_symmetry.space_group_name_H-M   'P 1'
#
loop_
_entity.id
_entity.type
_entity.pdbx_description
1 polymer ?
#
loop_
_entity_poly.entity_id
_entity_poly.type
_entity_poly.pdbx_seq_one_letter_code
_entity_poly.pdbx_strand_id
1 'polypeptide(L)'
;MDAAKVLAVAVPCNRINPLANFFRRGLDATWGAGLPVVAIPTTSGTGAEVTPFATVWDRSTRKKHSLAGHFMYPTHALLDVELTVSLSREDTLYPGLDAISHALESLWNKHSTPVSTAMSLEALSIAVEALPQALERPFDRFARERMQQASLLSGLAISQTRTAIAHSISYPLTSYFGVPHGLACSFTLPELLRLNLPMLVAKSPHQRTLFAAL
;
A
#
# COMPACT_ATOMS: atom_id res chain seq x y z
N MET A 1 -5.87 -1.09 10.27
CA MET A 1 -6.23 -2.31 9.51
C MET A 1 -5.28 -3.47 9.80
N ASP A 2 -3.98 -3.31 9.76
CA ASP A 2 -2.99 -4.38 10.00
C ASP A 2 -3.14 -5.07 11.35
N ALA A 3 -3.38 -4.31 12.43
CA ALA A 3 -3.65 -4.90 13.74
C ALA A 3 -4.87 -5.84 13.74
N ALA A 4 -5.94 -5.47 13.04
CA ALA A 4 -7.14 -6.30 12.94
C ALA A 4 -6.86 -7.61 12.19
N LYS A 5 -6.12 -7.55 11.07
CA LYS A 5 -5.69 -8.74 10.33
C LYS A 5 -4.84 -9.67 11.18
N VAL A 6 -3.87 -9.11 11.89
CA VAL A 6 -2.98 -9.89 12.77
C VAL A 6 -3.77 -10.55 13.91
N LEU A 7 -4.72 -9.83 14.51
CA LEU A 7 -5.59 -10.40 15.56
C LEU A 7 -6.51 -11.49 15.01
N ALA A 8 -7.08 -11.27 13.83
CA ALA A 8 -7.96 -12.25 13.19
C ALA A 8 -7.26 -13.61 12.96
N VAL A 9 -5.96 -13.60 12.74
CA VAL A 9 -5.15 -14.82 12.57
C VAL A 9 -4.64 -15.36 13.91
N ALA A 10 -4.29 -14.48 14.83
CA ALA A 10 -3.70 -14.89 16.11
C ALA A 10 -4.73 -15.46 17.10
N VAL A 11 -5.95 -14.93 17.12
CA VAL A 11 -7.00 -15.35 18.05
C VAL A 11 -7.40 -16.82 17.88
N PRO A 12 -7.66 -17.34 16.67
CA PRO A 12 -7.98 -18.73 16.50
C PRO A 12 -6.76 -19.67 16.61
N CYS A 13 -5.55 -19.09 16.66
CA CYS A 13 -4.33 -19.89 16.80
C CYS A 13 -4.23 -20.43 18.24
N ASN A 14 -4.44 -21.74 18.41
CA ASN A 14 -4.39 -22.40 19.72
C ASN A 14 -2.94 -22.56 20.21
N ARG A 15 -2.19 -21.49 20.35
CA ARG A 15 -0.78 -21.45 20.78
C ARG A 15 -0.56 -20.34 21.80
N ILE A 16 0.31 -20.60 22.77
CA ILE A 16 0.71 -19.58 23.74
C ILE A 16 1.60 -18.54 23.02
N ASN A 17 1.18 -17.26 23.08
CA ASN A 17 1.89 -16.12 22.51
C ASN A 17 2.34 -16.30 21.04
N PRO A 18 1.42 -16.61 20.10
CA PRO A 18 1.78 -16.94 18.73
C PRO A 18 2.55 -15.79 18.03
N LEU A 19 2.17 -14.55 18.28
CA LEU A 19 2.82 -13.37 17.69
C LEU A 19 4.24 -13.15 18.24
N ALA A 20 4.45 -13.32 19.55
CA ALA A 20 5.78 -13.20 20.14
C ALA A 20 6.72 -14.28 19.64
N ASN A 21 6.24 -15.51 19.47
CA ASN A 21 7.00 -16.61 18.92
C ASN A 21 7.37 -16.36 17.44
N PHE A 22 6.43 -15.88 16.65
CA PHE A 22 6.68 -15.56 15.24
C PHE A 22 7.66 -14.38 15.09
N PHE A 23 7.39 -13.24 15.74
CA PHE A 23 8.19 -12.03 15.54
C PHE A 23 9.56 -12.04 16.25
N ARG A 24 9.65 -12.66 17.43
CA ARG A 24 10.87 -12.62 18.24
C ARG A 24 11.76 -13.84 18.07
N ARG A 25 11.18 -15.00 17.79
CA ARG A 25 11.91 -16.27 17.69
C ARG A 25 12.05 -16.79 16.27
N GLY A 26 11.43 -16.15 15.29
CA GLY A 26 11.44 -16.61 13.90
C GLY A 26 10.83 -18.00 13.71
N LEU A 27 10.04 -18.48 14.68
CA LEU A 27 9.42 -19.79 14.60
C LEU A 27 8.29 -19.74 13.57
N ASP A 28 8.37 -20.64 12.59
CA ASP A 28 7.28 -20.85 11.64
C ASP A 28 5.99 -21.16 12.40
N ALA A 29 5.10 -20.21 12.40
CA ALA A 29 3.76 -20.43 12.81
C ALA A 29 2.99 -20.96 11.60
N THR A 30 2.56 -22.22 11.66
CA THR A 30 1.52 -22.68 10.76
C THR A 30 0.24 -21.95 11.13
N TRP A 31 0.00 -20.83 10.46
CA TRP A 31 -1.22 -20.05 10.61
C TRP A 31 -2.35 -20.82 9.94
N GLY A 32 -3.40 -21.11 10.69
CA GLY A 32 -4.64 -21.66 10.16
C GLY A 32 -5.47 -20.58 9.45
N ALA A 33 -6.68 -20.93 9.07
CA ALA A 33 -7.65 -19.95 8.59
C ALA A 33 -7.91 -18.93 9.69
N GLY A 34 -7.76 -17.64 9.35
CA GLY A 34 -8.11 -16.54 10.25
C GLY A 34 -9.62 -16.35 10.40
N LEU A 35 -10.02 -15.54 11.36
CA LEU A 35 -11.39 -15.03 11.42
C LEU A 35 -11.68 -14.16 10.19
N PRO A 36 -12.93 -14.13 9.71
CA PRO A 36 -13.30 -13.25 8.60
C PRO A 36 -13.09 -11.78 9.00
N VAL A 37 -12.51 -11.01 8.08
CA VAL A 37 -12.24 -9.57 8.26
C VAL A 37 -13.05 -8.79 7.23
N VAL A 38 -13.87 -7.84 7.69
CA VAL A 38 -14.45 -6.79 6.84
C VAL A 38 -13.57 -5.56 6.99
N ALA A 39 -12.92 -5.14 5.91
CA ALA A 39 -12.03 -4.00 5.89
C ALA A 39 -12.75 -2.77 5.33
N ILE A 40 -12.76 -1.69 6.11
CA ILE A 40 -13.37 -0.40 5.74
C ILE A 40 -12.25 0.65 5.81
N PRO A 41 -11.59 1.00 4.70
CA PRO A 41 -10.50 1.97 4.71
C PRO A 41 -11.03 3.38 4.97
N THR A 42 -10.35 4.11 5.85
CA THR A 42 -10.63 5.50 6.18
C THR A 42 -9.60 6.47 5.56
N THR A 43 -8.60 5.94 4.86
CA THR A 43 -7.60 6.68 4.10
C THR A 43 -7.42 6.06 2.72
N SER A 44 -6.98 6.84 1.75
CA SER A 44 -6.74 6.38 0.37
C SER A 44 -5.24 6.26 0.12
N GLY A 45 -4.68 5.06 0.32
CA GLY A 45 -3.22 4.90 0.17
C GLY A 45 -2.70 3.48 0.30
N THR A 46 -2.87 2.85 1.45
CA THR A 46 -2.18 1.60 1.79
C THR A 46 -2.66 0.36 1.02
N GLY A 47 -3.89 0.37 0.50
CA GLY A 47 -4.51 -0.81 -0.12
C GLY A 47 -4.62 -2.02 0.82
N ALA A 48 -4.60 -1.76 2.15
CA ALA A 48 -4.60 -2.85 3.13
C ALA A 48 -5.87 -3.69 3.10
N GLU A 49 -6.96 -3.15 2.55
CA GLU A 49 -8.25 -3.84 2.37
C GLU A 49 -8.21 -4.94 1.32
N VAL A 50 -7.20 -4.94 0.44
CA VAL A 50 -7.06 -5.92 -0.67
C VAL A 50 -5.70 -6.59 -0.72
N THR A 51 -4.90 -6.49 0.33
CA THR A 51 -3.55 -7.08 0.36
C THR A 51 -3.44 -8.24 1.34
N PRO A 52 -2.60 -9.27 1.06
CA PRO A 52 -2.42 -10.45 1.88
C PRO A 52 -1.34 -10.28 2.95
N PHE A 53 -1.07 -9.07 3.41
CA PHE A 53 -0.03 -8.81 4.40
C PHE A 53 -0.47 -7.77 5.43
N ALA A 54 0.22 -7.79 6.56
CA ALA A 54 0.11 -6.80 7.62
C ALA A 54 1.50 -6.47 8.17
N THR A 55 1.68 -5.22 8.55
CA THR A 55 2.92 -4.71 9.12
C THR A 55 2.74 -4.39 10.59
N VAL A 56 3.66 -4.89 11.42
CA VAL A 56 3.73 -4.61 12.85
C VAL A 56 5.08 -3.97 13.17
N TRP A 57 5.03 -2.79 13.76
CA TRP A 57 6.23 -2.09 14.22
C TRP A 57 6.51 -2.41 15.69
N ASP A 58 7.64 -3.07 15.95
CA ASP A 58 8.15 -3.23 17.32
C ASP A 58 8.97 -1.99 17.70
N ARG A 59 8.36 -1.12 18.47
CA ARG A 59 9.01 0.13 18.93
C ARG A 59 10.20 -0.13 19.85
N SER A 60 10.19 -1.23 20.60
CA SER A 60 11.25 -1.56 21.55
C SER A 60 12.54 -1.95 20.84
N THR A 61 12.45 -2.67 19.75
CA THR A 61 13.58 -3.13 18.93
C THR A 61 13.78 -2.29 17.66
N ARG A 62 12.89 -1.31 17.39
CA ARG A 62 12.85 -0.50 16.16
C ARG A 62 12.81 -1.36 14.89
N LYS A 63 12.16 -2.52 14.97
CA LYS A 63 12.03 -3.45 13.86
C LYS A 63 10.63 -3.44 13.26
N LYS A 64 10.58 -3.54 11.94
CA LYS A 64 9.37 -3.80 11.18
C LYS A 64 9.25 -5.31 10.97
N HIS A 65 8.10 -5.86 11.39
CA HIS A 65 7.73 -7.24 11.14
C HIS A 65 6.60 -7.28 10.12
N SER A 66 6.65 -8.23 9.19
CA SER A 66 5.61 -8.41 8.20
C SER A 66 5.05 -9.84 8.29
N LEU A 67 3.75 -9.94 8.42
CA LEU A 67 3.02 -11.20 8.33
C LEU A 67 2.32 -11.22 6.97
N ALA A 68 2.50 -12.29 6.20
CA ALA A 68 1.96 -12.40 4.86
C ALA A 68 1.46 -13.83 4.58
N GLY A 69 0.35 -13.94 3.86
CA GLY A 69 -0.24 -15.21 3.46
C GLY A 69 -1.69 -15.05 3.06
N HIS A 70 -2.25 -16.03 2.36
CA HIS A 70 -3.67 -16.01 1.92
C HIS A 70 -4.65 -15.79 3.05
N PHE A 71 -4.33 -16.27 4.24
CA PHE A 71 -5.12 -16.10 5.46
C PHE A 71 -5.20 -14.63 5.95
N MET A 72 -4.42 -13.73 5.37
CA MET A 72 -4.40 -12.30 5.70
C MET A 72 -5.32 -11.45 4.82
N TYR A 73 -5.87 -12.00 3.74
CA TYR A 73 -6.83 -11.26 2.92
C TYR A 73 -8.09 -10.95 3.72
N PRO A 74 -8.56 -9.70 3.74
CA PRO A 74 -9.91 -9.40 4.17
C PRO A 74 -10.93 -10.18 3.33
N THR A 75 -12.00 -10.64 3.98
CA THR A 75 -13.10 -11.33 3.31
C THR A 75 -13.93 -10.38 2.45
N HIS A 76 -14.06 -9.13 2.94
CA HIS A 76 -14.77 -8.06 2.25
C HIS A 76 -14.00 -6.75 2.42
N ALA A 77 -13.99 -5.94 1.36
CA ALA A 77 -13.55 -4.56 1.37
C ALA A 77 -14.77 -3.67 1.08
N LEU A 78 -15.09 -2.78 2.00
CA LEU A 78 -16.16 -1.80 1.84
C LEU A 78 -15.53 -0.41 1.72
N LEU A 79 -15.69 0.23 0.56
CA LEU A 79 -15.19 1.56 0.30
C LEU A 79 -16.35 2.56 0.46
N ASP A 80 -16.15 3.48 1.41
CA ASP A 80 -17.08 4.57 1.68
C ASP A 80 -16.32 5.89 1.63
N VAL A 81 -16.61 6.71 0.63
CA VAL A 81 -15.95 8.00 0.43
C VAL A 81 -16.17 8.96 1.59
N GLU A 82 -17.32 8.88 2.27
CA GLU A 82 -17.66 9.76 3.39
C GLU A 82 -16.65 9.64 4.54
N LEU A 83 -16.03 8.48 4.71
CA LEU A 83 -15.02 8.25 5.75
C LEU A 83 -13.68 8.95 5.44
N THR A 84 -13.51 9.47 4.24
CA THR A 84 -12.29 10.18 3.81
C THR A 84 -12.45 11.70 3.74
N VAL A 85 -13.67 12.22 3.77
CA VAL A 85 -13.96 13.65 3.56
C VAL A 85 -13.39 14.53 4.66
N SER A 86 -13.32 14.01 5.90
CA SER A 86 -12.80 14.76 7.07
C SER A 86 -11.29 14.66 7.27
N LEU A 87 -10.57 13.98 6.38
CA LEU A 87 -9.12 13.82 6.50
C LEU A 87 -8.40 15.16 6.40
N SER A 88 -7.36 15.32 7.23
CA SER A 88 -6.44 16.44 7.14
C SER A 88 -5.70 16.45 5.80
N ARG A 89 -5.06 17.59 5.49
CA ARG A 89 -4.17 17.68 4.32
C ARG A 89 -3.07 16.63 4.35
N GLU A 90 -2.47 16.39 5.51
CA GLU A 90 -1.39 15.42 5.71
C GLU A 90 -1.89 13.98 5.58
N ASP A 91 -3.04 13.66 6.21
CA ASP A 91 -3.67 12.35 6.12
C ASP A 91 -4.24 12.05 4.71
N THR A 92 -4.32 13.05 3.85
CA THR A 92 -4.63 12.91 2.42
C THR A 92 -3.35 12.74 1.61
N LEU A 93 -2.34 13.60 1.84
CA LEU A 93 -1.12 13.64 1.06
C LEU A 93 -0.28 12.37 1.23
N TYR A 94 0.05 12.01 2.48
CA TYR A 94 0.99 10.91 2.70
C TYR A 94 0.45 9.55 2.22
N PRO A 95 -0.80 9.18 2.52
CA PRO A 95 -1.38 7.97 1.92
C PRO A 95 -1.49 8.06 0.39
N GLY A 96 -1.83 9.22 -0.17
CA GLY A 96 -1.88 9.41 -1.61
C GLY A 96 -0.52 9.18 -2.29
N LEU A 97 0.57 9.68 -1.70
CA LEU A 97 1.94 9.39 -2.16
C LEU A 97 2.29 7.91 -2.03
N ASP A 98 1.79 7.23 -1.01
CA ASP A 98 1.97 5.80 -0.83
C ASP A 98 1.28 5.01 -1.96
N ALA A 99 0.04 5.37 -2.32
CA ALA A 99 -0.68 4.76 -3.45
C ALA A 99 0.08 4.94 -4.79
N ILE A 100 0.63 6.12 -5.04
CA ILE A 100 1.48 6.39 -6.21
C ILE A 100 2.74 5.51 -6.17
N SER A 101 3.38 5.40 -5.00
CA SER A 101 4.56 4.55 -4.81
C SER A 101 4.24 3.09 -5.10
N HIS A 102 3.12 2.58 -4.59
CA HIS A 102 2.64 1.23 -4.83
C HIS A 102 2.44 0.95 -6.33
N ALA A 103 1.76 1.85 -7.03
CA ALA A 103 1.50 1.69 -8.44
C ALA A 103 2.80 1.70 -9.26
N LEU A 104 3.71 2.65 -9.02
CA LEU A 104 5.00 2.72 -9.71
C LEU A 104 5.85 1.49 -9.43
N GLU A 105 5.99 1.09 -8.17
CA GLU A 105 6.80 -0.07 -7.80
C GLU A 105 6.25 -1.38 -8.38
N SER A 106 4.93 -1.51 -8.49
CA SER A 106 4.32 -2.67 -9.14
C SER A 106 4.66 -2.74 -10.63
N LEU A 107 4.74 -1.58 -11.33
CA LEU A 107 5.08 -1.53 -12.76
C LEU A 107 6.48 -2.07 -13.07
N TRP A 108 7.48 -1.69 -12.29
CA TRP A 108 8.86 -2.13 -12.48
C TRP A 108 9.26 -3.34 -11.64
N ASN A 109 8.31 -3.94 -10.91
CA ASN A 109 8.58 -5.14 -10.14
C ASN A 109 8.89 -6.33 -11.05
N LYS A 110 9.80 -7.18 -10.61
CA LYS A 110 10.13 -8.42 -11.32
C LYS A 110 8.96 -9.42 -11.42
N HIS A 111 7.97 -9.27 -10.55
CA HIS A 111 6.74 -10.08 -10.53
C HIS A 111 5.57 -9.39 -11.24
N SER A 112 5.80 -8.28 -11.97
CA SER A 112 4.74 -7.60 -12.68
C SER A 112 4.11 -8.52 -13.75
N THR A 113 2.80 -8.48 -13.84
CA THR A 113 1.97 -9.22 -14.80
C THR A 113 1.19 -8.22 -15.65
N PRO A 114 0.61 -8.63 -16.79
CA PRO A 114 -0.28 -7.76 -17.56
C PRO A 114 -1.44 -7.20 -16.71
N VAL A 115 -1.97 -8.00 -15.77
CA VAL A 115 -3.07 -7.59 -14.87
C VAL A 115 -2.59 -6.53 -13.89
N SER A 116 -1.50 -6.78 -13.15
CA SER A 116 -0.95 -5.79 -12.21
C SER A 116 -0.49 -4.52 -12.92
N THR A 117 0.04 -4.63 -14.15
CA THR A 117 0.41 -3.48 -14.98
C THR A 117 -0.79 -2.62 -15.32
N ALA A 118 -1.91 -3.21 -15.78
CA ALA A 118 -3.12 -2.49 -16.11
C ALA A 118 -3.69 -1.76 -14.89
N MET A 119 -3.76 -2.43 -13.73
CA MET A 119 -4.20 -1.82 -12.47
C MET A 119 -3.31 -0.66 -12.04
N SER A 120 -2.00 -0.81 -12.15
CA SER A 120 -1.03 0.22 -11.77
C SER A 120 -1.11 1.45 -12.67
N LEU A 121 -1.23 1.27 -13.98
CA LEU A 121 -1.35 2.37 -14.93
C LEU A 121 -2.62 3.16 -14.69
N GLU A 122 -3.74 2.49 -14.47
CA GLU A 122 -5.01 3.14 -14.13
C GLU A 122 -4.92 3.87 -12.78
N ALA A 123 -4.34 3.23 -11.75
CA ALA A 123 -4.12 3.86 -10.46
C ALA A 123 -3.31 5.15 -10.56
N LEU A 124 -2.23 5.14 -11.35
CA LEU A 124 -1.39 6.32 -11.57
C LEU A 124 -2.13 7.42 -12.29
N SER A 125 -2.83 7.09 -13.39
CA SER A 125 -3.63 8.06 -14.16
C SER A 125 -4.63 8.77 -13.25
N ILE A 126 -5.31 8.02 -12.39
CA ILE A 126 -6.27 8.58 -11.44
C ILE A 126 -5.56 9.42 -10.36
N ALA A 127 -4.51 8.89 -9.73
CA ALA A 127 -3.88 9.52 -8.58
C ALA A 127 -3.21 10.85 -8.91
N VAL A 128 -2.55 10.95 -10.08
CA VAL A 128 -1.86 12.17 -10.53
C VAL A 128 -2.84 13.33 -10.70
N GLU A 129 -4.06 13.05 -11.14
CA GLU A 129 -5.11 14.07 -11.30
C GLU A 129 -5.85 14.35 -9.99
N ALA A 130 -6.21 13.29 -9.26
CA ALA A 130 -7.12 13.39 -8.12
C ALA A 130 -6.43 13.86 -6.83
N LEU A 131 -5.15 13.51 -6.60
CA LEU A 131 -4.46 13.89 -5.37
C LEU A 131 -4.31 15.41 -5.22
N PRO A 132 -3.85 16.18 -6.24
CA PRO A 132 -3.84 17.62 -6.17
C PRO A 132 -5.24 18.21 -5.90
N GLN A 133 -6.26 17.71 -6.58
CA GLN A 133 -7.63 18.17 -6.41
C GLN A 133 -8.16 17.91 -4.99
N ALA A 134 -7.91 16.73 -4.43
CA ALA A 134 -8.30 16.39 -3.05
C ALA A 134 -7.56 17.24 -2.00
N LEU A 135 -6.33 17.69 -2.30
CA LEU A 135 -5.55 18.59 -1.44
C LEU A 135 -5.99 20.04 -1.52
N GLU A 136 -6.40 20.52 -2.70
CA GLU A 136 -6.90 21.87 -2.93
C GLU A 136 -8.35 22.05 -2.46
N ARG A 137 -9.17 21.02 -2.66
CA ARG A 137 -10.58 20.97 -2.32
C ARG A 137 -10.89 19.80 -1.39
N PRO A 138 -10.60 19.91 -0.08
CA PRO A 138 -10.68 18.78 0.85
C PRO A 138 -12.05 18.11 0.94
N PHE A 139 -13.12 18.84 0.66
CA PHE A 139 -14.51 18.36 0.70
C PHE A 139 -15.05 17.91 -0.67
N ASP A 140 -14.23 17.91 -1.71
CA ASP A 140 -14.61 17.41 -3.02
C ASP A 140 -14.72 15.89 -3.01
N ARG A 141 -15.95 15.40 -2.90
CA ARG A 141 -16.25 13.97 -2.83
C ARG A 141 -15.77 13.21 -4.07
N PHE A 142 -15.87 13.83 -5.24
CA PHE A 142 -15.42 13.20 -6.48
C PHE A 142 -13.90 12.98 -6.47
N ALA A 143 -13.12 13.98 -6.07
CA ALA A 143 -11.68 13.82 -5.93
C ALA A 143 -11.30 12.77 -4.87
N ARG A 144 -12.05 12.72 -3.74
CA ARG A 144 -11.88 11.71 -2.69
C ARG A 144 -12.19 10.30 -3.19
N GLU A 145 -13.28 10.13 -3.91
CA GLU A 145 -13.66 8.84 -4.51
C GLU A 145 -12.61 8.36 -5.51
N ARG A 146 -12.12 9.26 -6.37
CA ARG A 146 -11.05 8.96 -7.31
C ARG A 146 -9.79 8.51 -6.58
N MET A 147 -9.38 9.19 -5.51
CA MET A 147 -8.23 8.75 -4.70
C MET A 147 -8.45 7.39 -4.05
N GLN A 148 -9.67 7.09 -3.60
CA GLN A 148 -10.02 5.78 -3.04
C GLN A 148 -9.93 4.68 -4.11
N GLN A 149 -10.37 4.96 -5.34
CA GLN A 149 -10.22 4.05 -6.50
C GLN A 149 -8.74 3.83 -6.84
N ALA A 150 -7.92 4.89 -6.87
CA ALA A 150 -6.49 4.78 -7.11
C ALA A 150 -5.79 3.92 -6.05
N SER A 151 -6.12 4.13 -4.78
CA SER A 151 -5.62 3.33 -3.65
C SER A 151 -6.01 1.85 -3.78
N LEU A 152 -7.25 1.56 -4.11
CA LEU A 152 -7.73 0.20 -4.33
C LEU A 152 -6.95 -0.50 -5.46
N LEU A 153 -6.84 0.15 -6.61
CA LEU A 153 -6.16 -0.41 -7.78
C LEU A 153 -4.67 -0.63 -7.52
N SER A 154 -3.99 0.32 -6.88
CA SER A 154 -2.58 0.17 -6.50
C SER A 154 -2.40 -0.94 -5.46
N GLY A 155 -3.33 -1.07 -4.50
CA GLY A 155 -3.37 -2.16 -3.53
C GLY A 155 -3.52 -3.53 -4.20
N LEU A 156 -4.45 -3.67 -5.15
CA LEU A 156 -4.64 -4.89 -5.95
C LEU A 156 -3.38 -5.23 -6.77
N ALA A 157 -2.69 -4.24 -7.31
CA ALA A 157 -1.45 -4.44 -8.03
C ALA A 157 -0.34 -4.98 -7.13
N ILE A 158 -0.07 -4.33 -5.98
CA ILE A 158 0.97 -4.81 -5.05
C ILE A 158 0.59 -6.10 -4.33
N SER A 159 -0.67 -6.45 -4.26
CA SER A 159 -1.07 -7.77 -3.73
C SER A 159 -0.49 -8.91 -4.54
N GLN A 160 -0.24 -8.70 -5.83
CA GLN A 160 0.38 -9.65 -6.76
C GLN A 160 1.91 -9.51 -6.81
N THR A 161 2.43 -8.28 -6.84
CA THR A 161 3.85 -8.01 -7.09
C THR A 161 4.66 -7.76 -5.83
N ARG A 162 4.02 -7.35 -4.74
CA ARG A 162 4.65 -6.68 -3.57
C ARG A 162 5.23 -5.31 -3.96
N THR A 163 5.81 -4.64 -2.96
CA THR A 163 6.57 -3.39 -3.14
C THR A 163 8.03 -3.68 -3.52
N ALA A 164 8.82 -2.65 -3.80
CA ALA A 164 10.19 -2.79 -4.25
C ALA A 164 11.15 -1.88 -3.44
N ILE A 165 12.10 -1.23 -4.13
CA ILE A 165 13.24 -0.57 -3.47
C ILE A 165 12.87 0.74 -2.77
N ALA A 166 11.88 1.50 -3.26
CA ALA A 166 11.44 2.74 -2.61
C ALA A 166 10.92 2.47 -1.20
N HIS A 167 10.08 1.44 -1.05
CA HIS A 167 9.62 0.98 0.25
C HIS A 167 10.76 0.48 1.13
N SER A 168 11.73 -0.26 0.57
CA SER A 168 12.88 -0.74 1.34
C SER A 168 13.72 0.41 1.90
N ILE A 169 13.93 1.47 1.12
CA ILE A 169 14.64 2.68 1.54
C ILE A 169 13.81 3.49 2.56
N SER A 170 12.48 3.47 2.47
CA SER A 170 11.61 4.21 3.38
C SER A 170 11.67 3.72 4.83
N TYR A 171 11.98 2.44 5.05
CA TYR A 171 11.92 1.86 6.40
C TYR A 171 12.84 2.53 7.42
N PRO A 172 14.14 2.72 7.16
CA PRO A 172 15.01 3.46 8.08
C PRO A 172 14.56 4.93 8.24
N LEU A 173 14.08 5.59 7.19
CA LEU A 173 13.57 6.96 7.28
C LEU A 173 12.40 7.07 8.26
N THR A 174 11.48 6.14 8.19
CA THR A 174 10.33 6.09 9.11
C THR A 174 10.77 5.65 10.52
N SER A 175 11.60 4.60 10.63
CA SER A 175 11.93 3.99 11.93
C SER A 175 12.83 4.84 12.79
N TYR A 176 13.84 5.52 12.20
CA TYR A 176 14.84 6.26 12.94
C TYR A 176 14.58 7.77 12.95
N PHE A 177 13.98 8.30 11.92
CA PHE A 177 13.79 9.73 11.75
C PHE A 177 12.33 10.18 11.86
N GLY A 178 11.37 9.23 11.98
CA GLY A 178 9.96 9.56 12.16
C GLY A 178 9.28 10.15 10.92
N VAL A 179 9.89 10.01 9.74
CA VAL A 179 9.30 10.50 8.48
C VAL A 179 8.03 9.71 8.20
N PRO A 180 6.89 10.37 7.89
CA PRO A 180 5.66 9.69 7.51
C PRO A 180 5.90 8.72 6.35
N HIS A 181 5.33 7.51 6.43
CA HIS A 181 5.67 6.39 5.54
C HIS A 181 5.53 6.73 4.05
N GLY A 182 4.37 7.22 3.63
CA GLY A 182 4.15 7.56 2.22
C GLY A 182 5.08 8.67 1.71
N LEU A 183 5.42 9.65 2.57
CA LEU A 183 6.43 10.65 2.25
C LEU A 183 7.81 10.01 2.12
N ALA A 184 8.19 9.12 3.04
CA ALA A 184 9.46 8.41 2.97
C ALA A 184 9.60 7.54 1.71
N CYS A 185 8.52 6.89 1.26
CA CYS A 185 8.49 6.13 0.01
C CYS A 185 8.67 7.05 -1.21
N SER A 186 8.09 8.25 -1.19
CA SER A 186 8.12 9.16 -2.34
C SER A 186 9.47 9.81 -2.61
N PHE A 187 10.38 9.90 -1.64
CA PHE A 187 11.67 10.60 -1.79
C PHE A 187 12.54 10.07 -2.93
N THR A 188 12.51 8.78 -3.16
CA THR A 188 13.33 8.14 -4.19
C THR A 188 12.60 7.91 -5.51
N LEU A 189 11.29 8.16 -5.56
CA LEU A 189 10.48 7.87 -6.75
C LEU A 189 10.96 8.61 -8.01
N PRO A 190 11.33 9.91 -7.97
CA PRO A 190 11.79 10.60 -9.18
C PRO A 190 13.01 9.93 -9.81
N GLU A 191 14.00 9.54 -9.01
CA GLU A 191 15.19 8.85 -9.52
C GLU A 191 14.89 7.43 -9.97
N LEU A 192 14.08 6.70 -9.23
CA LEU A 192 13.66 5.34 -9.60
C LEU A 192 12.82 5.35 -10.87
N LEU A 193 11.95 6.33 -11.06
CA LEU A 193 11.20 6.49 -12.30
C LEU A 193 12.14 6.76 -13.48
N ARG A 194 13.10 7.68 -13.33
CA ARG A 194 14.08 7.98 -14.36
C ARG A 194 14.88 6.73 -14.79
N LEU A 195 15.33 5.95 -13.82
CA LEU A 195 16.06 4.70 -14.07
C LEU A 195 15.22 3.63 -14.78
N ASN A 196 13.95 3.53 -14.42
CA ASN A 196 13.05 2.50 -14.96
C ASN A 196 12.27 2.94 -16.20
N LEU A 197 12.26 4.24 -16.53
CA LEU A 197 11.48 4.81 -17.62
C LEU A 197 11.74 4.12 -18.98
N PRO A 198 13.00 3.84 -19.40
CA PRO A 198 13.25 3.15 -20.66
C PRO A 198 12.58 1.78 -20.74
N MET A 199 12.60 1.03 -19.64
CA MET A 199 11.96 -0.29 -19.56
C MET A 199 10.44 -0.17 -19.56
N LEU A 200 9.86 0.81 -18.85
CA LEU A 200 8.43 1.04 -18.81
C LEU A 200 7.88 1.42 -20.19
N VAL A 201 8.58 2.31 -20.91
CA VAL A 201 8.22 2.71 -22.28
C VAL A 201 8.34 1.54 -23.25
N ALA A 202 9.33 0.67 -23.10
CA ALA A 202 9.47 -0.52 -23.92
C ALA A 202 8.35 -1.54 -23.68
N LYS A 203 7.93 -1.71 -22.41
CA LYS A 203 6.81 -2.60 -22.04
C LYS A 203 5.43 -2.07 -22.46
N SER A 204 5.24 -0.76 -22.42
CA SER A 204 3.95 -0.10 -22.65
C SER A 204 4.10 1.19 -23.48
N PRO A 205 4.43 1.08 -24.79
CA PRO A 205 4.73 2.25 -25.62
C PRO A 205 3.55 3.24 -25.74
N HIS A 206 2.31 2.73 -25.68
CA HIS A 206 1.09 3.54 -25.75
C HIS A 206 0.85 4.40 -24.50
N GLN A 207 1.56 4.14 -23.40
CA GLN A 207 1.49 4.91 -22.15
C GLN A 207 2.61 5.94 -22.00
N ARG A 208 3.35 6.22 -23.08
CA ARG A 208 4.48 7.18 -23.07
C ARG A 208 4.06 8.55 -22.53
N THR A 209 2.87 9.04 -22.89
CA THR A 209 2.35 10.34 -22.43
C THR A 209 2.13 10.36 -20.91
N LEU A 210 1.58 9.29 -20.36
CA LEU A 210 1.41 9.17 -18.89
C LEU A 210 2.77 9.20 -18.20
N PHE A 211 3.73 8.43 -18.67
CA PHE A 211 5.08 8.41 -18.07
C PHE A 211 5.84 9.74 -18.21
N ALA A 212 5.51 10.54 -19.22
CA ALA A 212 6.10 11.87 -19.38
C ALA A 212 5.45 12.93 -18.47
N ALA A 213 4.25 12.65 -17.93
CA ALA A 213 3.54 13.54 -17.00
C ALA A 213 3.88 13.27 -15.52
N LEU A 214 4.54 12.17 -15.23
CA LEU A 214 5.05 11.80 -13.90
C LEU A 214 6.43 12.40 -13.64
#